data_dbde9bd04dfcc16cd6c2dd0a8fb558a2
#
_entry.id   dbde9bd04dfcc16cd6c2dd0a8fb558a2
#
_cell.length_a   1.000
_cell.length_b   1.000
_cell.length_c   1.000
_cell.angle_alpha   90.00
_cell.angle_beta   90.00
_cell.angle_gamma   90.00
#
_symmetry.space_group_name_H-M   'P 1'
#
loop_
_entity.id
_entity.type
_entity.pdbx_description
1 polymer ?
#
loop_
_entity_poly.entity_id
_entity_poly.type
_entity_poly.pdbx_seq_one_letter_code
_entity_poly.pdbx_strand_id
1 'polypeptide(L)'
;MKKLIVFFLFLFAGIFSAADAQERDKDLLAKGMNFIETRTYTPEDDAKILELYKNLRVADVSDGMDMVGLQGTGLVDPAIHPDWVDLKGFTHIFRGIAVTVRYVPTQRPALPAPGEEFQKWEGNFYNTFSHEAFTQLIKPGTAVIIDDTEDKDIGSIGSNNILYWYKLGAVGVVTDAGARDTDEVGLEGVPLYLSCCSPGSC
;
A
#
# COMPACT_ATOMS: atom_id res chain seq x y z
N MET A 1 -53.41 0.36 -17.88
CA MET A 1 -52.95 0.78 -16.56
C MET A 1 -51.56 0.18 -16.33
N LYS A 2 -50.49 0.98 -16.53
CA LYS A 2 -49.09 0.55 -16.34
C LYS A 2 -48.69 0.90 -14.92
N LYS A 3 -48.34 -0.11 -14.09
CA LYS A 3 -47.82 0.09 -12.74
C LYS A 3 -46.33 0.48 -12.84
N LEU A 4 -46.03 1.68 -12.39
CA LEU A 4 -44.65 2.20 -12.22
C LEU A 4 -44.08 1.62 -10.92
N ILE A 5 -43.09 0.76 -11.04
CA ILE A 5 -42.33 0.25 -9.89
C ILE A 5 -41.16 1.20 -9.66
N VAL A 6 -41.24 1.99 -8.61
CA VAL A 6 -40.14 2.87 -8.17
C VAL A 6 -39.18 2.02 -7.31
N PHE A 7 -37.99 1.82 -7.82
CA PHE A 7 -36.89 1.17 -7.08
C PHE A 7 -36.20 2.22 -6.19
N PHE A 8 -36.43 2.16 -4.90
CA PHE A 8 -35.69 2.94 -3.93
C PHE A 8 -34.31 2.29 -3.70
N LEU A 9 -33.27 2.90 -4.27
CA LEU A 9 -31.89 2.56 -3.96
C LEU A 9 -31.53 3.21 -2.61
N PHE A 10 -31.53 2.44 -1.54
CA PHE A 10 -30.96 2.86 -0.26
C PHE A 10 -29.43 2.86 -0.37
N LEU A 11 -28.85 4.04 -0.53
CA LEU A 11 -27.41 4.26 -0.33
C LEU A 11 -27.12 4.18 1.18
N PHE A 12 -26.71 3.03 1.67
CA PHE A 12 -26.14 2.90 3.01
C PHE A 12 -24.71 3.46 2.96
N ALA A 13 -24.55 4.76 3.17
CA ALA A 13 -23.28 5.33 3.58
C ALA A 13 -23.09 4.97 5.06
N GLY A 14 -22.34 3.90 5.32
CA GLY A 14 -21.96 3.51 6.67
C GLY A 14 -21.08 4.61 7.28
N ILE A 15 -21.64 5.35 8.21
CA ILE A 15 -20.88 6.25 9.08
C ILE A 15 -20.16 5.35 10.08
N PHE A 16 -18.90 5.00 9.79
CA PHE A 16 -18.05 4.35 10.79
C PHE A 16 -17.81 5.34 11.93
N SER A 17 -18.22 4.98 13.13
CA SER A 17 -17.97 5.79 14.33
C SER A 17 -16.53 5.59 14.81
N ALA A 18 -15.99 6.54 15.59
CA ALA A 18 -14.68 6.37 16.23
C ALA A 18 -14.64 5.13 17.15
N ALA A 19 -15.77 4.71 17.69
CA ALA A 19 -15.92 3.49 18.49
C ALA A 19 -15.71 2.23 17.64
N ASP A 20 -16.23 2.20 16.40
CA ASP A 20 -16.04 1.07 15.47
C ASP A 20 -14.57 0.94 15.03
N ALA A 21 -13.88 2.07 14.88
CA ALA A 21 -12.44 2.08 14.59
C ALA A 21 -11.62 1.51 15.77
N GLN A 22 -11.93 1.90 16.98
CA GLN A 22 -11.23 1.42 18.17
C GLN A 22 -11.49 -0.07 18.46
N GLU A 23 -12.69 -0.57 18.21
CA GLU A 23 -13.01 -2.00 18.34
C GLU A 23 -12.26 -2.82 17.27
N ARG A 24 -12.22 -2.33 16.06
CA ARG A 24 -11.47 -2.94 14.95
C ARG A 24 -9.97 -3.01 15.24
N ASP A 25 -9.37 -1.97 15.81
CA ASP A 25 -7.95 -1.95 16.13
C ASP A 25 -7.59 -2.98 17.21
N LYS A 26 -8.50 -3.22 18.17
CA LYS A 26 -8.36 -4.30 19.15
C LYS A 26 -8.39 -5.68 18.50
N ASP A 27 -9.28 -5.90 17.55
CA ASP A 27 -9.36 -7.15 16.80
C ASP A 27 -8.09 -7.42 15.98
N LEU A 28 -7.51 -6.39 15.38
CA LEU A 28 -6.28 -6.51 14.62
C LEU A 28 -5.08 -6.80 15.53
N LEU A 29 -5.01 -6.14 16.68
CA LEU A 29 -4.00 -6.44 17.71
C LEU A 29 -4.13 -7.87 18.24
N ALA A 30 -5.36 -8.34 18.46
CA ALA A 30 -5.63 -9.72 18.89
C ALA A 30 -5.20 -10.77 17.85
N LYS A 31 -5.17 -10.40 16.57
CA LYS A 31 -4.64 -11.23 15.46
C LYS A 31 -3.13 -11.14 15.29
N GLY A 32 -2.43 -10.47 16.18
CA GLY A 32 -0.98 -10.29 16.12
C GLY A 32 -0.53 -9.18 15.16
N MET A 33 -1.44 -8.33 14.72
CA MET A 33 -1.13 -7.17 13.88
C MET A 33 -0.87 -5.96 14.76
N ASN A 34 0.35 -5.45 14.74
CA ASN A 34 0.75 -4.32 15.56
C ASN A 34 0.60 -3.02 14.75
N PHE A 35 -0.23 -2.12 15.26
CA PHE A 35 -0.26 -0.73 14.82
C PHE A 35 0.57 0.10 15.78
N ILE A 36 1.59 0.77 15.26
CA ILE A 36 2.32 1.78 16.04
C ILE A 36 1.45 3.04 16.02
N GLU A 37 1.11 3.54 17.20
CA GLU A 37 0.38 4.79 17.32
C GLU A 37 1.19 5.93 16.70
N THR A 38 0.61 6.61 15.73
CA THR A 38 1.22 7.74 15.05
C THR A 38 0.38 8.99 15.25
N ARG A 39 0.96 10.16 14.96
CA ARG A 39 0.21 11.40 14.96
C ARG A 39 -0.93 11.29 13.94
N THR A 40 -2.14 11.55 14.40
CA THR A 40 -3.30 11.63 13.53
C THR A 40 -3.34 12.99 12.83
N TYR A 41 -3.45 12.98 11.53
CA TYR A 41 -3.66 14.16 10.70
C TYR A 41 -5.12 14.21 10.25
N THR A 42 -5.67 15.41 10.18
CA THR A 42 -7.00 15.60 9.60
C THR A 42 -6.95 15.53 8.08
N PRO A 43 -8.07 15.27 7.39
CA PRO A 43 -8.12 15.36 5.92
C PRO A 43 -7.67 16.73 5.38
N GLU A 44 -7.92 17.80 6.13
CA GLU A 44 -7.50 19.16 5.81
C GLU A 44 -5.99 19.33 5.92
N ASP A 45 -5.34 18.73 6.92
CA ASP A 45 -3.89 18.70 7.07
C ASP A 45 -3.25 17.94 5.91
N ASP A 46 -3.78 16.76 5.57
CA ASP A 46 -3.33 15.94 4.43
C ASP A 46 -3.42 16.73 3.12
N ALA A 47 -4.55 17.37 2.85
CA ALA A 47 -4.76 18.18 1.66
C ALA A 47 -3.78 19.36 1.58
N LYS A 48 -3.51 20.01 2.71
CA LYS A 48 -2.54 21.10 2.79
C LYS A 48 -1.11 20.61 2.49
N ILE A 49 -0.72 19.46 3.04
CA ILE A 49 0.60 18.86 2.77
C ILE A 49 0.72 18.54 1.29
N LEU A 50 -0.27 17.87 0.70
CA LEU A 50 -0.25 17.51 -0.72
C LEU A 50 -0.19 18.75 -1.63
N GLU A 51 -0.86 19.84 -1.27
CA GLU A 51 -0.79 21.08 -2.04
C GLU A 51 0.58 21.77 -1.93
N LEU A 52 1.23 21.73 -0.74
CA LEU A 52 2.59 22.27 -0.56
C LEU A 52 3.63 21.59 -1.46
N TYR A 53 3.47 20.29 -1.69
CA TYR A 53 4.39 19.51 -2.56
C TYR A 53 3.94 19.45 -4.02
N LYS A 54 2.89 20.17 -4.40
CA LYS A 54 2.38 20.18 -5.77
C LYS A 54 3.41 20.81 -6.72
N ASN A 55 3.62 20.11 -7.85
CA ASN A 55 4.56 20.49 -8.89
C ASN A 55 6.05 20.54 -8.48
N LEU A 56 6.39 20.08 -7.28
CA LEU A 56 7.78 19.87 -6.89
C LEU A 56 8.28 18.53 -7.42
N ARG A 57 9.51 18.53 -7.92
CA ARG A 57 10.26 17.32 -8.23
C ARG A 57 10.95 16.82 -6.96
N VAL A 58 11.36 15.58 -6.93
CA VAL A 58 12.16 15.02 -5.83
C VAL A 58 13.43 15.83 -5.61
N ALA A 59 14.10 16.27 -6.68
CA ALA A 59 15.29 17.12 -6.59
C ALA A 59 14.99 18.47 -5.90
N ASP A 60 13.86 19.12 -6.21
CA ASP A 60 13.49 20.39 -5.59
C ASP A 60 13.28 20.24 -4.07
N VAL A 61 12.72 19.09 -3.66
CA VAL A 61 12.54 18.77 -2.23
C VAL A 61 13.89 18.49 -1.57
N SER A 62 14.76 17.71 -2.23
CA SER A 62 16.10 17.40 -1.72
C SER A 62 16.94 18.68 -1.53
N ASP A 63 16.95 19.55 -2.54
CA ASP A 63 17.67 20.83 -2.46
C ASP A 63 17.10 21.72 -1.34
N GLY A 64 15.78 21.74 -1.17
CA GLY A 64 15.13 22.47 -0.08
C GLY A 64 15.49 21.92 1.30
N MET A 65 15.64 20.61 1.44
CA MET A 65 16.08 19.97 2.68
C MET A 65 17.54 20.31 2.99
N ASP A 66 18.41 20.34 1.99
CA ASP A 66 19.80 20.77 2.15
C ASP A 66 19.89 22.21 2.65
N MET A 67 19.07 23.09 2.12
CA MET A 67 19.02 24.50 2.52
C MET A 67 18.61 24.71 3.99
N VAL A 68 17.86 23.79 4.57
CA VAL A 68 17.46 23.86 5.99
C VAL A 68 18.29 22.96 6.91
N GLY A 69 19.39 22.38 6.41
CA GLY A 69 20.33 21.60 7.20
C GLY A 69 19.90 20.13 7.42
N LEU A 70 19.03 19.62 6.58
CA LEU A 70 18.53 18.22 6.64
C LEU A 70 19.11 17.35 5.53
N GLN A 71 20.40 17.52 5.22
CA GLN A 71 21.09 16.76 4.18
C GLN A 71 20.95 15.24 4.42
N GLY A 72 20.61 14.52 3.38
CA GLY A 72 20.47 13.06 3.40
C GLY A 72 19.29 12.53 4.22
N THR A 73 18.50 13.39 4.83
CA THR A 73 17.30 12.99 5.57
C THR A 73 16.15 12.71 4.60
N GLY A 74 15.49 11.57 4.76
CA GLY A 74 14.35 11.20 3.93
C GLY A 74 14.71 10.64 2.55
N LEU A 75 15.98 10.45 2.25
CA LEU A 75 16.40 9.69 1.06
C LEU A 75 16.19 8.19 1.31
N VAL A 76 15.54 7.53 0.37
CA VAL A 76 15.41 6.07 0.38
C VAL A 76 16.69 5.42 -0.16
N ASP A 77 16.85 4.11 0.06
CA ASP A 77 17.96 3.34 -0.48
C ASP A 77 18.03 3.53 -2.01
N PRO A 78 19.20 3.88 -2.58
CA PRO A 78 19.34 4.08 -4.02
C PRO A 78 19.10 2.80 -4.84
N ALA A 79 19.06 1.63 -4.23
CA ALA A 79 18.62 0.40 -4.88
C ALA A 79 17.12 0.44 -5.25
N ILE A 80 16.33 1.25 -4.57
CA ILE A 80 14.91 1.43 -4.88
C ILE A 80 14.76 2.29 -6.13
N HIS A 81 14.20 1.73 -7.18
CA HIS A 81 14.03 2.39 -8.47
C HIS A 81 12.62 2.16 -9.02
N PRO A 82 12.14 2.99 -9.96
CA PRO A 82 10.85 2.75 -10.59
C PRO A 82 10.88 1.47 -11.42
N ASP A 83 9.82 0.67 -11.32
CA ASP A 83 9.62 -0.54 -12.12
C ASP A 83 9.48 -0.20 -13.61
N TRP A 84 8.78 0.87 -13.91
CA TRP A 84 8.60 1.40 -15.25
C TRP A 84 8.72 2.92 -15.28
N VAL A 85 9.02 3.48 -16.47
CA VAL A 85 9.26 4.92 -16.64
C VAL A 85 8.48 5.46 -17.83
N ASP A 86 7.68 6.49 -17.63
CA ASP A 86 7.09 7.28 -18.69
C ASP A 86 7.86 8.60 -18.86
N LEU A 87 8.66 8.68 -19.90
CA LEU A 87 9.48 9.86 -20.22
C LEU A 87 8.69 11.01 -20.86
N LYS A 88 7.42 10.83 -21.20
CA LYS A 88 6.58 11.84 -21.83
C LYS A 88 5.64 12.51 -20.84
N GLY A 89 4.87 11.72 -20.11
CA GLY A 89 3.87 12.21 -19.16
C GLY A 89 4.34 12.23 -17.72
N PHE A 90 5.46 11.55 -17.41
CA PHE A 90 5.98 11.36 -16.05
C PHE A 90 4.96 10.75 -15.10
N THR A 91 4.06 9.92 -15.63
CA THR A 91 2.96 9.32 -14.86
C THR A 91 3.41 8.27 -13.85
N HIS A 92 4.68 7.83 -13.90
CA HIS A 92 5.32 6.99 -12.90
C HIS A 92 5.73 7.76 -11.62
N ILE A 93 5.68 9.11 -11.66
CA ILE A 93 6.02 9.97 -10.52
C ILE A 93 4.75 10.30 -9.75
N PHE A 94 4.80 10.13 -8.44
CA PHE A 94 3.67 10.43 -7.58
C PHE A 94 4.09 11.17 -6.31
N ARG A 95 3.11 11.71 -5.61
CA ARG A 95 3.21 12.20 -4.24
C ARG A 95 1.99 11.72 -3.47
N GLY A 96 2.18 11.35 -2.22
CA GLY A 96 1.09 10.84 -1.39
C GLY A 96 1.41 10.89 0.09
N ILE A 97 0.38 10.84 0.90
CA ILE A 97 0.51 10.66 2.34
C ILE A 97 0.88 9.19 2.60
N ALA A 98 1.99 8.95 3.30
CA ALA A 98 2.48 7.61 3.51
C ALA A 98 1.57 6.78 4.42
N VAL A 99 1.17 5.60 3.93
CA VAL A 99 0.67 4.49 4.73
C VAL A 99 1.83 3.50 4.85
N THR A 100 2.48 3.50 5.99
CA THR A 100 3.67 2.67 6.21
C THR A 100 3.27 1.28 6.67
N VAL A 101 3.90 0.28 6.08
CA VAL A 101 3.66 -1.14 6.34
C VAL A 101 5.00 -1.80 6.60
N ARG A 102 5.05 -2.70 7.55
CA ARG A 102 6.23 -3.52 7.80
C ARG A 102 5.85 -4.99 7.72
N TYR A 103 6.45 -5.71 6.80
CA TYR A 103 6.37 -7.16 6.76
C TYR A 103 7.50 -7.76 7.60
N VAL A 104 7.17 -8.79 8.36
CA VAL A 104 8.10 -9.49 9.23
C VAL A 104 7.98 -10.98 9.03
N PRO A 105 9.06 -11.75 9.20
CA PRO A 105 9.00 -13.19 9.16
C PRO A 105 7.96 -13.75 10.11
N THR A 106 7.22 -14.75 9.66
CA THR A 106 6.20 -15.42 10.46
C THR A 106 6.55 -16.88 10.71
N GLN A 107 6.20 -17.38 11.90
CA GLN A 107 6.27 -18.80 12.24
C GLN A 107 5.05 -19.51 11.68
N ARG A 108 5.12 -19.93 10.43
CA ARG A 108 4.03 -20.68 9.81
C ARG A 108 4.01 -22.13 10.28
N PRO A 109 2.84 -22.77 10.39
CA PRO A 109 2.72 -24.20 10.59
C PRO A 109 3.38 -25.00 9.47
N ALA A 110 3.76 -26.23 9.74
CA ALA A 110 4.26 -27.14 8.71
C ALA A 110 3.26 -27.24 7.55
N LEU A 111 3.80 -27.31 6.33
CA LEU A 111 2.97 -27.46 5.13
C LEU A 111 2.27 -28.83 5.15
N PRO A 112 0.96 -28.91 4.89
CA PRO A 112 0.26 -30.17 4.72
C PRO A 112 0.61 -30.81 3.37
N ALA A 113 0.12 -32.02 3.15
CA ALA A 113 0.20 -32.68 1.86
C ALA A 113 -0.52 -31.86 0.76
N PRO A 114 -0.06 -31.93 -0.51
CA PRO A 114 -0.76 -31.27 -1.62
C PRO A 114 -2.22 -31.73 -1.77
N GLY A 115 -3.08 -30.84 -2.22
CA GLY A 115 -4.50 -31.13 -2.49
C GLY A 115 -5.44 -30.25 -1.66
N GLU A 116 -6.63 -30.78 -1.31
CA GLU A 116 -7.64 -30.01 -0.57
C GLU A 116 -7.17 -29.53 0.80
N GLU A 117 -6.35 -30.33 1.49
CA GLU A 117 -5.76 -29.92 2.77
C GLU A 117 -4.80 -28.74 2.60
N PHE A 118 -4.04 -28.73 1.50
CA PHE A 118 -3.16 -27.62 1.19
C PHE A 118 -3.95 -26.34 0.91
N GLN A 119 -5.00 -26.40 0.11
CA GLN A 119 -5.85 -25.23 -0.19
C GLN A 119 -6.49 -24.64 1.08
N LYS A 120 -6.96 -25.51 1.97
CA LYS A 120 -7.51 -25.09 3.25
C LYS A 120 -6.46 -24.45 4.14
N TRP A 121 -5.27 -25.02 4.18
CA TRP A 121 -4.14 -24.49 4.92
C TRP A 121 -3.72 -23.11 4.37
N GLU A 122 -3.59 -23.00 3.06
CA GLU A 122 -3.25 -21.75 2.37
C GLU A 122 -4.26 -20.63 2.67
N GLY A 123 -5.54 -20.92 2.55
CA GLY A 123 -6.60 -19.96 2.91
C GLY A 123 -6.52 -19.52 4.37
N ASN A 124 -6.26 -20.43 5.30
CA ASN A 124 -6.08 -20.10 6.70
C ASN A 124 -4.80 -19.27 6.92
N PHE A 125 -3.72 -19.58 6.20
CA PHE A 125 -2.47 -18.84 6.29
C PHE A 125 -2.67 -17.37 5.85
N TYR A 126 -3.27 -17.13 4.69
CA TYR A 126 -3.56 -15.78 4.22
C TYR A 126 -4.47 -15.01 5.16
N ASN A 127 -5.50 -15.65 5.70
CA ASN A 127 -6.41 -14.99 6.64
C ASN A 127 -5.79 -14.68 8.01
N THR A 128 -4.75 -15.40 8.40
CA THR A 128 -4.17 -15.29 9.75
C THR A 128 -2.86 -14.49 9.76
N PHE A 129 -1.98 -14.74 8.80
CA PHE A 129 -0.62 -14.20 8.80
C PHE A 129 -0.35 -13.15 7.72
N SER A 130 -1.12 -13.18 6.63
CA SER A 130 -0.93 -12.31 5.47
C SER A 130 -2.11 -11.36 5.25
N HIS A 131 -2.89 -11.11 6.30
CA HIS A 131 -4.02 -10.21 6.22
C HIS A 131 -3.56 -8.76 6.13
N GLU A 132 -3.97 -8.06 5.08
CA GLU A 132 -3.58 -6.68 4.81
C GLU A 132 -4.45 -5.68 5.59
N ALA A 133 -4.31 -5.66 6.90
CA ALA A 133 -5.08 -4.79 7.78
C ALA A 133 -4.92 -3.29 7.46
N PHE A 134 -3.75 -2.90 6.96
CA PHE A 134 -3.43 -1.52 6.60
C PHE A 134 -4.27 -0.98 5.43
N THR A 135 -4.91 -1.84 4.64
CA THR A 135 -5.78 -1.40 3.53
C THR A 135 -6.90 -0.48 3.98
N GLN A 136 -7.30 -0.58 5.23
CA GLN A 136 -8.29 0.31 5.84
C GLN A 136 -7.80 1.75 6.02
N LEU A 137 -6.49 1.97 5.98
CA LEU A 137 -5.86 3.29 6.07
C LEU A 137 -5.68 3.94 4.69
N ILE A 138 -5.85 3.16 3.62
CA ILE A 138 -5.73 3.66 2.26
C ILE A 138 -6.96 4.52 1.93
N LYS A 139 -6.69 5.72 1.45
CA LYS A 139 -7.69 6.69 0.99
C LYS A 139 -7.12 7.46 -0.20
N PRO A 140 -7.92 8.20 -0.96
CA PRO A 140 -7.42 8.98 -2.08
C PRO A 140 -6.27 9.91 -1.67
N GLY A 141 -5.16 9.81 -2.40
CA GLY A 141 -3.94 10.60 -2.14
C GLY A 141 -2.96 9.96 -1.15
N THR A 142 -3.16 8.73 -0.72
CA THR A 142 -2.16 7.99 0.07
C THR A 142 -1.18 7.24 -0.83
N ALA A 143 0.01 6.95 -0.31
CA ALA A 143 1.00 6.06 -0.92
C ALA A 143 1.31 4.92 0.04
N VAL A 144 1.42 3.69 -0.45
CA VAL A 144 1.78 2.52 0.36
C VAL A 144 3.30 2.38 0.37
N ILE A 145 3.90 2.40 1.55
CA ILE A 145 5.34 2.30 1.76
C ILE A 145 5.62 1.05 2.58
N ILE A 146 6.29 0.08 2.01
CA ILE A 146 6.52 -1.24 2.61
C ILE A 146 8.00 -1.39 2.97
N ASP A 147 8.25 -1.72 4.22
CA ASP A 147 9.53 -2.21 4.74
C ASP A 147 9.42 -3.75 4.88
N ASP A 148 10.13 -4.48 4.05
CA ASP A 148 10.17 -5.95 4.05
C ASP A 148 11.53 -6.42 4.60
N THR A 149 11.60 -6.51 5.91
CA THR A 149 12.84 -6.43 6.69
C THR A 149 13.88 -7.52 6.46
N GLU A 150 13.54 -8.69 5.97
CA GLU A 150 14.51 -9.79 5.94
C GLU A 150 14.62 -10.53 4.60
N ASP A 151 13.70 -10.38 3.69
CA ASP A 151 13.66 -11.25 2.53
C ASP A 151 13.50 -10.45 1.23
N LYS A 152 14.59 -9.84 0.81
CA LYS A 152 14.64 -8.96 -0.36
C LYS A 152 14.44 -9.67 -1.71
N ASP A 153 14.51 -11.00 -1.72
CA ASP A 153 14.37 -11.84 -2.92
C ASP A 153 13.00 -12.54 -3.01
N ILE A 154 12.02 -12.02 -2.31
CA ILE A 154 10.63 -12.51 -2.39
C ILE A 154 9.74 -11.47 -3.04
N GLY A 155 8.91 -11.91 -3.98
CA GLY A 155 7.76 -11.15 -4.45
C GLY A 155 6.64 -11.16 -3.42
N SER A 156 6.81 -10.43 -2.31
CA SER A 156 5.85 -10.36 -1.22
C SER A 156 4.53 -9.72 -1.63
N ILE A 157 4.57 -8.92 -2.67
CA ILE A 157 3.40 -8.26 -3.29
C ILE A 157 3.33 -8.60 -4.78
N GLY A 158 2.14 -8.53 -5.35
CA GLY A 158 1.91 -8.73 -6.78
C GLY A 158 0.86 -7.78 -7.32
N SER A 159 0.56 -7.90 -8.62
CA SER A 159 -0.40 -7.03 -9.30
C SER A 159 -1.76 -6.95 -8.59
N ASN A 160 -2.30 -8.06 -8.13
CA ASN A 160 -3.59 -8.08 -7.44
C ASN A 160 -3.63 -7.18 -6.20
N ASN A 161 -2.59 -7.22 -5.36
CA ASN A 161 -2.48 -6.37 -4.18
C ASN A 161 -2.37 -4.91 -4.60
N ILE A 162 -1.41 -4.60 -5.48
CA ILE A 162 -1.09 -3.26 -5.94
C ILE A 162 -2.30 -2.60 -6.61
N LEU A 163 -2.97 -3.30 -7.53
CA LEU A 163 -4.17 -2.81 -8.21
C LEU A 163 -5.35 -2.62 -7.25
N TYR A 164 -5.47 -3.49 -6.25
CA TYR A 164 -6.49 -3.33 -5.22
C TYR A 164 -6.25 -2.06 -4.40
N TRP A 165 -5.02 -1.82 -3.94
CA TRP A 165 -4.67 -0.61 -3.19
C TRP A 165 -4.85 0.65 -4.04
N TYR A 166 -4.49 0.58 -5.32
CA TYR A 166 -4.73 1.67 -6.26
C TYR A 166 -6.21 2.01 -6.41
N LYS A 167 -7.07 0.99 -6.50
CA LYS A 167 -8.54 1.17 -6.52
C LYS A 167 -9.10 1.76 -5.22
N LEU A 168 -8.44 1.53 -4.09
CA LEU A 168 -8.80 2.17 -2.81
C LEU A 168 -8.35 3.64 -2.73
N GLY A 169 -7.52 4.10 -3.67
CA GLY A 169 -7.07 5.49 -3.76
C GLY A 169 -5.58 5.70 -3.49
N ALA A 170 -4.79 4.63 -3.37
CA ALA A 170 -3.33 4.77 -3.34
C ALA A 170 -2.85 5.37 -4.66
N VAL A 171 -1.88 6.28 -4.60
CA VAL A 171 -1.30 6.95 -5.77
C VAL A 171 -0.01 6.28 -6.25
N GLY A 172 0.52 5.33 -5.50
CA GLY A 172 1.70 4.54 -5.82
C GLY A 172 2.16 3.70 -4.65
N VAL A 173 3.11 2.82 -4.94
CA VAL A 173 3.68 1.86 -3.98
C VAL A 173 5.19 1.97 -4.00
N VAL A 174 5.81 1.91 -2.83
CA VAL A 174 7.27 1.80 -2.66
C VAL A 174 7.55 0.61 -1.76
N THR A 175 8.49 -0.25 -2.13
CA THR A 175 8.97 -1.35 -1.30
C THR A 175 10.50 -1.46 -1.39
N ASP A 176 11.14 -1.84 -0.31
CA ASP A 176 12.57 -2.16 -0.29
C ASP A 176 12.85 -3.62 -0.66
N ALA A 177 11.82 -4.36 -1.04
CA ALA A 177 11.89 -5.74 -1.52
C ALA A 177 11.50 -5.86 -3.00
N GLY A 178 11.20 -7.08 -3.43
CA GLY A 178 10.70 -7.40 -4.76
C GLY A 178 9.17 -7.39 -4.85
N ALA A 179 8.69 -7.23 -6.09
CA ALA A 179 7.31 -7.49 -6.45
C ALA A 179 7.28 -8.52 -7.59
N ARG A 180 6.15 -9.19 -7.75
CA ARG A 180 5.88 -10.07 -8.91
C ARG A 180 4.81 -9.45 -9.79
N ASP A 181 4.66 -10.01 -10.99
CA ASP A 181 3.66 -9.56 -11.97
C ASP A 181 3.81 -8.05 -12.31
N THR A 182 5.05 -7.58 -12.38
CA THR A 182 5.36 -6.14 -12.53
C THR A 182 5.03 -5.64 -13.93
N ASP A 183 5.06 -6.50 -14.93
CA ASP A 183 4.60 -6.22 -16.29
C ASP A 183 3.11 -5.84 -16.33
N GLU A 184 2.27 -6.51 -15.54
CA GLU A 184 0.86 -6.17 -15.40
C GLU A 184 0.69 -4.83 -14.67
N VAL A 185 1.47 -4.58 -13.61
CA VAL A 185 1.45 -3.30 -12.88
C VAL A 185 1.84 -2.13 -13.80
N GLY A 186 2.87 -2.32 -14.63
CA GLY A 186 3.30 -1.35 -15.64
C GLY A 186 2.25 -1.12 -16.71
N LEU A 187 1.59 -2.18 -17.19
CA LEU A 187 0.52 -2.10 -18.18
C LEU A 187 -0.68 -1.28 -17.65
N GLU A 188 -1.04 -1.47 -16.39
CA GLU A 188 -2.11 -0.72 -15.72
C GLU A 188 -1.69 0.70 -15.30
N GLY A 189 -0.41 1.05 -15.47
CA GLY A 189 0.11 2.38 -15.22
C GLY A 189 0.17 2.76 -13.74
N VAL A 190 0.26 1.79 -12.84
CA VAL A 190 0.38 2.06 -11.40
C VAL A 190 1.83 2.34 -11.05
N PRO A 191 2.16 3.50 -10.45
CA PRO A 191 3.51 3.80 -10.00
C PRO A 191 4.00 2.80 -8.94
N LEU A 192 5.06 2.06 -9.27
CA LEU A 192 5.71 1.10 -8.38
C LEU A 192 7.21 1.39 -8.33
N TYR A 193 7.76 1.44 -7.12
CA TYR A 193 9.18 1.56 -6.85
C TYR A 193 9.61 0.40 -5.97
N LEU A 194 10.69 -0.29 -6.36
CA LEU A 194 11.15 -1.52 -5.70
C LEU A 194 12.67 -1.64 -5.77
N SER A 195 13.27 -2.46 -4.90
CA SER A 195 14.71 -2.68 -4.89
C SER A 195 15.16 -3.83 -5.80
N CYS A 196 14.29 -4.80 -6.08
CA CYS A 196 14.57 -5.90 -7.00
C CYS A 196 13.30 -6.47 -7.64
N CYS A 197 13.43 -7.05 -8.82
CA CYS A 197 12.37 -7.84 -9.41
C CYS A 197 12.45 -9.28 -8.89
N SER A 198 11.33 -9.87 -8.49
CA SER A 198 11.28 -11.28 -8.11
C SER A 198 11.56 -12.18 -9.31
N PRO A 199 12.19 -13.36 -9.14
CA PRO A 199 12.34 -14.34 -10.22
C PRO A 199 10.97 -14.69 -10.83
N GLY A 200 10.80 -14.39 -12.12
CA GLY A 200 9.54 -14.55 -12.85
C GLY A 200 8.93 -13.26 -13.38
N SER A 201 9.53 -12.10 -13.07
CA SER A 201 9.16 -10.78 -13.59
C SER A 201 10.17 -10.23 -14.63
N CYS A 202 11.10 -11.09 -15.12
CA CYS A 202 12.02 -10.77 -16.21
C CYS A 202 11.74 -11.63 -17.43
#